data_fef0f8055cac5a45bf87c56e11850147
#
_entry.id   fef0f8055cac5a45bf87c56e11850147
#
_cell.length_a   1.000
_cell.length_b   1.000
_cell.length_c   1.000
_cell.angle_alpha   90.00
_cell.angle_beta   90.00
_cell.angle_gamma   90.00
#
_symmetry.space_group_name_H-M   'P 1'
#
loop_
_entity.id
_entity.type
_entity.pdbx_description
1 polymer ?
#
loop_
_entity_poly.entity_id
_entity_poly.type
_entity_poly.pdbx_seq_one_letter_code
_entity_poly.pdbx_strand_id
1 'polypeptide(L)'
;MTALEKVRGWIATYPGYSALDGLSVDYTDAKPDNGGLMPGGLTEISRTEDILGNIVVTNQYSFTLYFLFAKSPGDDVGAEANAEWLLAFQDWVQEQSIRRTAPVFGDDARKETIKAQNGTLIGADEEGTACYTVQLTAQFIKKYEYGG
;
A
#
# COMPACT_ATOMS: atom_id res chain seq x y z
N MET A 1 -8.68 9.06 13.33
CA MET A 1 -8.02 8.89 12.02
C MET A 1 -8.41 7.56 11.42
N THR A 2 -8.91 7.56 10.21
CA THR A 2 -9.34 6.34 9.52
C THR A 2 -8.13 5.55 9.01
N ALA A 3 -8.35 4.25 8.70
CA ALA A 3 -7.31 3.40 8.12
C ALA A 3 -6.77 4.01 6.81
N LEU A 4 -7.66 4.54 5.98
CA LEU A 4 -7.29 5.16 4.72
C LEU A 4 -6.39 6.40 4.92
N GLU A 5 -6.74 7.25 5.87
CA GLU A 5 -5.92 8.43 6.21
C GLU A 5 -4.55 8.02 6.73
N LYS A 6 -4.48 6.97 7.55
CA LYS A 6 -3.22 6.44 8.05
C LYS A 6 -2.31 5.98 6.91
N VAL A 7 -2.86 5.25 5.95
CA VAL A 7 -2.08 4.73 4.81
C VAL A 7 -1.59 5.87 3.93
N ARG A 8 -2.46 6.82 3.60
CA ARG A 8 -2.08 7.97 2.77
C ARG A 8 -0.98 8.79 3.43
N GLY A 9 -1.16 9.12 4.71
CA GLY A 9 -0.18 9.91 5.45
C GLY A 9 1.16 9.19 5.59
N TRP A 10 1.12 7.88 5.77
CA TRP A 10 2.33 7.08 5.84
C TRP A 10 3.08 7.03 4.51
N ILE A 11 2.37 6.79 3.41
CA ILE A 11 2.99 6.76 2.08
C ILE A 11 3.65 8.11 1.77
N ALA A 12 3.05 9.21 2.21
CA ALA A 12 3.63 10.55 2.03
C ALA A 12 4.96 10.73 2.76
N THR A 13 5.32 9.85 3.69
CA THR A 13 6.62 9.89 4.37
C THR A 13 7.71 9.13 3.62
N TYR A 14 7.36 8.42 2.55
CA TYR A 14 8.36 7.75 1.71
C TYR A 14 9.30 8.80 1.10
N PRO A 15 10.64 8.61 1.22
CA PRO A 15 11.59 9.59 0.70
C PRO A 15 11.42 9.91 -0.78
N GLY A 16 11.00 8.92 -1.58
CA GLY A 16 10.75 9.11 -3.01
C GLY A 16 9.39 9.71 -3.35
N TYR A 17 8.55 10.02 -2.36
CA TYR A 17 7.21 10.57 -2.59
C TYR A 17 7.23 11.92 -3.33
N SER A 18 8.31 12.66 -3.21
CA SER A 18 8.46 13.95 -3.90
C SER A 18 8.43 13.83 -5.44
N ALA A 19 8.61 12.61 -5.97
CA ALA A 19 8.44 12.36 -7.41
C ALA A 19 6.97 12.39 -7.84
N LEU A 20 6.02 12.35 -6.89
CA LEU A 20 4.59 12.40 -7.17
C LEU A 20 4.03 13.78 -6.85
N ASP A 21 3.13 14.26 -7.71
CA ASP A 21 2.37 15.48 -7.44
C ASP A 21 1.28 15.25 -6.40
N GLY A 22 0.81 14.01 -6.27
CA GLY A 22 -0.19 13.66 -5.27
C GLY A 22 -0.61 12.20 -5.35
N LEU A 23 -1.37 11.77 -4.36
CA LEU A 23 -1.95 10.44 -4.26
C LEU A 23 -3.45 10.60 -3.98
N SER A 24 -4.28 10.29 -4.97
CA SER A 24 -5.73 10.44 -4.89
C SER A 24 -6.39 9.12 -4.51
N VAL A 25 -7.50 9.18 -3.75
CA VAL A 25 -8.24 7.99 -3.34
C VAL A 25 -9.34 7.70 -4.36
N ASP A 26 -9.45 6.42 -4.77
CA ASP A 26 -10.42 5.93 -5.77
C ASP A 26 -10.36 6.69 -7.10
N TYR A 27 -9.23 7.33 -7.36
CA TYR A 27 -9.04 8.14 -8.53
C TYR A 27 -7.55 8.25 -8.85
N THR A 28 -7.21 8.30 -10.10
CA THR A 28 -5.86 8.65 -10.53
C THR A 28 -5.96 9.62 -11.70
N ASP A 29 -5.22 10.72 -11.59
CA ASP A 29 -5.09 11.65 -12.70
C ASP A 29 -4.21 10.97 -13.77
N ALA A 30 -4.67 10.93 -15.01
CA ALA A 30 -3.97 10.24 -16.09
C ALA A 30 -2.74 11.00 -16.60
N LYS A 31 -2.16 11.86 -15.77
CA LYS A 31 -0.96 12.62 -16.07
C LYS A 31 0.26 12.01 -15.39
N PRO A 32 1.48 12.18 -15.96
CA PRO A 32 2.70 11.72 -15.29
C PRO A 32 2.85 12.30 -13.88
N ASP A 33 3.57 11.58 -13.03
CA ASP A 33 3.91 11.95 -11.65
C ASP A 33 2.70 12.05 -10.73
N ASN A 34 1.68 11.23 -10.99
CA ASN A 34 0.51 11.11 -10.12
C ASN A 34 0.36 9.68 -9.60
N GLY A 35 -0.26 9.56 -8.44
CA GLY A 35 -0.58 8.28 -7.84
C GLY A 35 -2.06 8.13 -7.54
N GLY A 36 -2.51 6.89 -7.48
CA GLY A 36 -3.87 6.54 -7.06
C GLY A 36 -3.84 5.45 -5.98
N LEU A 37 -4.72 5.57 -5.00
CA LEU A 37 -4.89 4.60 -3.92
C LEU A 37 -6.31 4.07 -3.99
N MET A 38 -6.45 2.78 -4.34
CA MET A 38 -7.76 2.14 -4.50
C MET A 38 -7.95 1.12 -3.38
N PRO A 39 -8.83 1.41 -2.39
CA PRO A 39 -9.11 0.45 -1.33
C PRO A 39 -9.78 -0.80 -1.88
N GLY A 40 -9.29 -1.98 -1.46
CA GLY A 40 -9.86 -3.27 -1.83
C GLY A 40 -10.69 -3.89 -0.73
N GLY A 41 -10.84 -3.20 0.39
CA GLY A 41 -11.68 -3.62 1.49
C GLY A 41 -10.98 -4.45 2.54
N LEU A 42 -11.80 -5.00 3.44
CA LEU A 42 -11.37 -5.79 4.59
C LEU A 42 -11.69 -7.27 4.34
N THR A 43 -10.71 -8.12 4.60
CA THR A 43 -10.89 -9.57 4.55
C THR A 43 -10.57 -10.16 5.93
N GLU A 44 -11.47 -10.97 6.48
CA GLU A 44 -11.19 -11.74 7.68
C GLU A 44 -10.38 -12.98 7.28
N ILE A 45 -9.14 -13.04 7.77
CA ILE A 45 -8.22 -14.16 7.44
C ILE A 45 -8.49 -15.36 8.34
N SER A 46 -8.64 -15.11 9.65
CA SER A 46 -8.90 -16.17 10.61
C SER A 46 -9.59 -15.61 11.85
N ARG A 47 -10.25 -16.50 12.58
CA ARG A 47 -10.94 -16.19 13.83
C ARG A 47 -10.72 -17.31 14.81
N THR A 48 -10.35 -16.99 16.05
CA THR A 48 -10.25 -17.95 17.13
C THR A 48 -11.10 -17.47 18.30
N GLU A 49 -11.68 -18.44 19.03
CA GLU A 49 -12.50 -18.16 20.22
C GLU A 49 -12.01 -19.05 21.36
N ASP A 50 -11.81 -18.46 22.54
CA ASP A 50 -11.44 -19.24 23.72
C ASP A 50 -12.67 -19.76 24.46
N ILE A 51 -12.46 -20.55 25.52
CA ILE A 51 -13.56 -21.15 26.29
C ILE A 51 -14.39 -20.12 27.05
N LEU A 52 -13.90 -18.90 27.21
CA LEU A 52 -14.63 -17.79 27.86
C LEU A 52 -15.40 -16.94 26.85
N GLY A 53 -15.30 -17.25 25.57
CA GLY A 53 -15.99 -16.51 24.52
C GLY A 53 -15.24 -15.30 24.00
N ASN A 54 -13.97 -15.09 24.41
CA ASN A 54 -13.15 -14.03 23.85
C ASN A 54 -12.72 -14.39 22.44
N ILE A 55 -12.79 -13.44 21.53
CA ILE A 55 -12.50 -13.69 20.10
C ILE A 55 -11.29 -12.89 19.67
N VAL A 56 -10.41 -13.55 18.93
CA VAL A 56 -9.27 -12.90 18.26
C VAL A 56 -9.43 -13.08 16.77
N VAL A 57 -9.46 -11.99 16.04
CA VAL A 57 -9.65 -11.98 14.59
C VAL A 57 -8.38 -11.46 13.93
N THR A 58 -7.89 -12.17 12.91
CA THR A 58 -6.85 -11.66 12.03
C THR A 58 -7.52 -11.12 10.78
N ASN A 59 -7.36 -9.85 10.54
CA ASN A 59 -7.94 -9.15 9.39
C ASN A 59 -6.86 -8.67 8.44
N GLN A 60 -7.25 -8.41 7.20
CA GLN A 60 -6.37 -7.84 6.20
C GLN A 60 -7.08 -6.72 5.47
N TYR A 61 -6.44 -5.56 5.40
CA TYR A 61 -6.80 -4.52 4.44
C TYR A 61 -6.00 -4.74 3.16
N SER A 62 -6.65 -4.55 2.03
CA SER A 62 -6.02 -4.62 0.72
C SER A 62 -6.17 -3.29 0.00
N PHE A 63 -5.10 -2.85 -0.63
CA PHE A 63 -5.08 -1.62 -1.42
C PHE A 63 -4.34 -1.89 -2.72
N THR A 64 -4.80 -1.27 -3.80
CA THR A 64 -4.04 -1.23 -5.04
C THR A 64 -3.52 0.18 -5.23
N LEU A 65 -2.20 0.29 -5.40
CA LEU A 65 -1.56 1.56 -5.70
C LEU A 65 -1.28 1.64 -7.19
N TYR A 66 -1.59 2.78 -7.78
CA TYR A 66 -1.27 3.09 -9.17
C TYR A 66 -0.31 4.26 -9.18
N PHE A 67 0.80 4.10 -9.91
CA PHE A 67 1.79 5.16 -10.08
C PHE A 67 1.98 5.43 -11.55
N LEU A 68 1.81 6.67 -11.96
CA LEU A 68 1.95 7.10 -13.35
C LEU A 68 3.21 7.93 -13.48
N PHE A 69 4.09 7.54 -14.39
CA PHE A 69 5.34 8.23 -14.65
C PHE A 69 5.49 8.49 -16.15
N ALA A 70 6.26 9.52 -16.46
CA ALA A 70 6.62 9.79 -17.85
C ALA A 70 7.49 8.66 -18.39
N LYS A 71 7.18 8.22 -19.61
CA LYS A 71 7.98 7.24 -20.33
C LYS A 71 7.81 7.46 -21.82
N SER A 72 8.86 7.88 -22.49
CA SER A 72 8.86 7.99 -23.95
C SER A 72 9.10 6.63 -24.61
N PRO A 73 8.53 6.38 -25.79
CA PRO A 73 8.83 5.16 -26.54
C PRO A 73 10.35 5.02 -26.77
N GLY A 74 10.91 3.85 -26.43
CA GLY A 74 12.34 3.59 -26.57
C GLY A 74 13.22 4.22 -25.51
N ASP A 75 12.64 4.83 -24.47
CA ASP A 75 13.40 5.43 -23.38
C ASP A 75 13.72 4.38 -22.32
N ASP A 76 14.82 3.65 -22.52
CA ASP A 76 15.27 2.62 -21.59
C ASP A 76 15.75 3.21 -20.26
N VAL A 77 16.34 4.39 -20.28
CA VAL A 77 16.83 5.06 -19.07
C VAL A 77 15.66 5.48 -18.19
N GLY A 78 14.63 6.07 -18.78
CA GLY A 78 13.42 6.45 -18.04
C GLY A 78 12.67 5.24 -17.48
N ALA A 79 12.59 4.15 -18.26
CA ALA A 79 11.97 2.91 -17.80
C ALA A 79 12.72 2.30 -16.63
N GLU A 80 14.05 2.31 -16.66
CA GLU A 80 14.89 1.82 -15.57
C GLU A 80 14.71 2.65 -14.31
N ALA A 81 14.69 3.98 -14.43
CA ALA A 81 14.48 4.89 -13.30
C ALA A 81 13.11 4.65 -12.64
N ASN A 82 12.05 4.45 -13.44
CA ASN A 82 10.71 4.17 -12.94
C ASN A 82 10.67 2.82 -12.20
N ALA A 83 11.30 1.80 -12.76
CA ALA A 83 11.38 0.48 -12.13
C ALA A 83 12.16 0.54 -10.81
N GLU A 84 13.27 1.28 -10.76
CA GLU A 84 14.06 1.46 -9.54
C GLU A 84 13.28 2.19 -8.45
N TRP A 85 12.49 3.22 -8.83
CA TRP A 85 11.64 3.92 -7.89
C TRP A 85 10.62 2.96 -7.23
N LEU A 86 10.05 2.08 -8.05
CA LEU A 86 9.05 1.11 -7.60
C LEU A 86 9.66 0.07 -6.64
N LEU A 87 10.83 -0.47 -7.00
CA LEU A 87 11.55 -1.43 -6.15
C LEU A 87 11.97 -0.79 -4.84
N ALA A 88 12.44 0.45 -4.87
CA ALA A 88 12.80 1.20 -3.67
C ALA A 88 11.59 1.42 -2.76
N PHE A 89 10.42 1.67 -3.34
CA PHE A 89 9.17 1.78 -2.59
C PHE A 89 8.83 0.46 -1.86
N GLN A 90 8.94 -0.67 -2.58
CA GLN A 90 8.68 -1.98 -1.98
C GLN A 90 9.66 -2.31 -0.86
N ASP A 91 10.95 -2.00 -1.05
CA ASP A 91 11.97 -2.17 0.00
C ASP A 91 11.66 -1.30 1.22
N TRP A 92 11.25 -0.06 0.99
CA TRP A 92 10.88 0.85 2.08
C TRP A 92 9.68 0.33 2.88
N VAL A 93 8.67 -0.20 2.21
CA VAL A 93 7.50 -0.79 2.88
C VAL A 93 7.94 -1.97 3.75
N GLN A 94 8.78 -2.85 3.23
CA GLN A 94 9.28 -3.99 3.99
C GLN A 94 10.06 -3.54 5.23
N GLU A 95 10.94 -2.56 5.09
CA GLU A 95 11.71 -2.02 6.21
C GLU A 95 10.80 -1.38 7.26
N GLN A 96 9.80 -0.59 6.84
CA GLN A 96 8.82 0.01 7.73
C GLN A 96 8.06 -1.05 8.53
N SER A 97 7.68 -2.14 7.88
CA SER A 97 6.98 -3.24 8.53
C SER A 97 7.86 -3.92 9.58
N ILE A 98 9.11 -4.24 9.22
CA ILE A 98 10.06 -4.92 10.10
C ILE A 98 10.42 -4.05 11.30
N ARG A 99 10.61 -2.76 11.09
CA ARG A 99 10.95 -1.79 12.15
C ARG A 99 9.73 -1.34 12.95
N ARG A 100 8.53 -1.77 12.56
CA ARG A 100 7.26 -1.40 13.21
C ARG A 100 7.01 0.10 13.23
N THR A 101 7.37 0.76 12.14
CA THR A 101 7.11 2.19 11.92
C THR A 101 5.97 2.43 10.92
N ALA A 102 5.38 1.36 10.39
CA ALA A 102 4.18 1.42 9.56
C ALA A 102 2.94 1.71 10.41
N PRO A 103 1.81 2.10 9.79
CA PRO A 103 0.58 2.36 10.54
C PRO A 103 0.08 1.15 11.32
N VAL A 104 -0.52 1.41 12.48
CA VAL A 104 -1.12 0.38 13.34
C VAL A 104 -2.64 0.44 13.16
N PHE A 105 -3.25 -0.72 12.84
CA PHE A 105 -4.69 -0.82 12.57
C PHE A 105 -5.44 -1.59 13.64
N GLY A 106 -4.76 -2.41 14.42
CA GLY A 106 -5.39 -3.32 15.37
C GLY A 106 -4.89 -3.19 16.78
N ASP A 107 -5.11 -4.26 17.56
CA ASP A 107 -4.88 -4.27 19.01
C ASP A 107 -3.53 -4.86 19.41
N ASP A 108 -2.76 -5.39 18.47
CA ASP A 108 -1.43 -5.94 18.76
C ASP A 108 -0.44 -5.53 17.66
N ALA A 109 0.20 -4.39 17.87
CA ALA A 109 1.14 -3.82 16.91
C ALA A 109 2.31 -4.75 16.59
N ARG A 110 2.69 -5.63 17.51
CA ARG A 110 3.81 -6.55 17.29
C ARG A 110 3.52 -7.65 16.28
N LYS A 111 2.22 -7.92 16.06
CA LYS A 111 1.77 -8.95 15.12
C LYS A 111 1.26 -8.36 13.81
N GLU A 112 1.38 -7.06 13.62
CA GLU A 112 0.96 -6.42 12.38
C GLU A 112 2.06 -6.50 11.34
N THR A 113 1.66 -6.75 10.11
CA THR A 113 2.57 -6.75 8.96
C THR A 113 1.93 -5.96 7.83
N ILE A 114 2.77 -5.27 7.07
CA ILE A 114 2.34 -4.62 5.85
C ILE A 114 3.30 -5.01 4.74
N LYS A 115 2.78 -5.32 3.56
CA LYS A 115 3.56 -5.79 2.42
C LYS A 115 3.16 -5.06 1.16
N ALA A 116 4.15 -4.74 0.34
CA ALA A 116 3.96 -4.22 -1.00
C ALA A 116 4.47 -5.26 -1.99
N GLN A 117 3.58 -5.77 -2.83
CA GLN A 117 3.87 -6.90 -3.73
C GLN A 117 3.46 -6.58 -5.16
N ASN A 118 4.00 -7.35 -6.09
CA ASN A 118 3.60 -7.32 -7.49
C ASN A 118 3.76 -5.94 -8.15
N GLY A 119 4.88 -5.27 -7.88
CA GLY A 119 5.21 -4.01 -8.55
C GLY A 119 5.48 -4.26 -10.02
N THR A 120 4.55 -3.90 -10.89
CA THR A 120 4.66 -4.16 -12.32
C THR A 120 4.14 -3.01 -13.16
N LEU A 121 4.71 -2.90 -14.36
CA LEU A 121 4.17 -2.05 -15.41
C LEU A 121 2.93 -2.73 -15.99
N ILE A 122 1.78 -2.06 -15.96
CA ILE A 122 0.56 -2.58 -16.57
C ILE A 122 0.27 -2.00 -17.94
N GLY A 123 0.93 -0.91 -18.31
CA GLY A 123 0.77 -0.34 -19.64
C GLY A 123 1.40 1.03 -19.77
N ALA A 124 1.56 1.46 -20.99
CA ALA A 124 1.99 2.80 -21.32
C ALA A 124 1.10 3.33 -22.43
N ASP A 125 0.70 4.59 -22.35
CA ASP A 125 -0.14 5.20 -23.37
C ASP A 125 0.71 5.84 -24.48
N GLU A 126 0.03 6.30 -25.54
CA GLU A 126 0.68 6.94 -26.68
C GLU A 126 1.21 8.34 -26.34
N GLU A 127 0.75 8.92 -25.22
CA GLU A 127 1.16 10.25 -24.79
C GLU A 127 2.40 10.23 -23.91
N GLY A 128 2.99 9.05 -23.67
CA GLY A 128 4.22 8.93 -22.89
C GLY A 128 4.01 8.77 -21.40
N THR A 129 2.84 8.28 -20.97
CA THR A 129 2.57 7.99 -19.55
C THR A 129 2.55 6.48 -19.34
N ALA A 130 3.39 6.00 -18.43
CA ALA A 130 3.43 4.61 -18.02
C ALA A 130 2.73 4.42 -16.68
N CYS A 131 1.90 3.40 -16.57
CA CYS A 131 1.17 3.07 -15.35
C CYS A 131 1.74 1.81 -14.70
N TYR A 132 2.10 1.92 -13.43
CA TYR A 132 2.59 0.81 -12.61
C TYR A 132 1.61 0.56 -11.48
N THR A 133 1.48 -0.72 -11.07
CA THR A 133 0.66 -1.07 -9.90
C THR A 133 1.48 -1.77 -8.86
N VAL A 134 1.09 -1.58 -7.59
CA VAL A 134 1.62 -2.31 -6.44
C VAL A 134 0.43 -2.73 -5.59
N GLN A 135 0.43 -3.99 -5.13
CA GLN A 135 -0.56 -4.48 -4.19
C GLN A 135 -0.02 -4.28 -2.78
N LEU A 136 -0.75 -3.51 -1.98
CA LEU A 136 -0.41 -3.25 -0.58
C LEU A 136 -1.40 -4.01 0.29
N THR A 137 -0.88 -4.86 1.18
CA THR A 137 -1.71 -5.60 2.13
C THR A 137 -1.21 -5.37 3.54
N ALA A 138 -2.16 -5.14 4.47
CA ALA A 138 -1.86 -4.93 5.88
C ALA A 138 -2.65 -5.94 6.70
N GLN A 139 -1.95 -6.81 7.44
CA GLN A 139 -2.59 -7.77 8.34
C GLN A 139 -2.48 -7.26 9.77
N PHE A 140 -3.58 -7.38 10.50
CA PHE A 140 -3.65 -6.91 11.88
C PHE A 140 -4.64 -7.76 12.68
N ILE A 141 -4.55 -7.65 14.02
CA ILE A 141 -5.36 -8.43 14.95
C ILE A 141 -6.33 -7.51 15.68
N LYS A 142 -7.58 -7.95 15.76
CA LYS A 142 -8.60 -7.32 16.60
C LYS A 142 -9.03 -8.29 17.70
N LYS A 143 -9.12 -7.80 18.91
CA LYS A 143 -9.52 -8.59 20.08
C LYS A 143 -10.88 -8.12 20.57
N TYR A 144 -11.80 -9.06 20.74
CA TYR A 144 -13.15 -8.81 21.25
C TYR A 144 -13.34 -9.63 22.51
N GLU A 145 -13.60 -8.96 23.62
CA GLU A 145 -13.82 -9.62 24.88
C GLU A 145 -15.30 -9.96 25.06
N TYR A 146 -15.56 -11.16 25.64
CA TYR A 146 -16.92 -11.60 25.93
C TYR A 146 -17.57 -10.67 26.94
N GLY A 147 -18.78 -10.21 26.64
CA GLY A 147 -19.54 -9.31 27.51
C GLY A 147 -19.03 -7.86 27.56
N GLY A 148 -18.04 -7.56 26.72
CA GLY A 148 -17.43 -6.22 26.64
C GLY A 148 -18.07 -5.28 25.63
#